data_5f9e1c28bc88455f18383ac4b3f80d3e
#
_entry.id   5f9e1c28bc88455f18383ac4b3f80d3e
#
_cell.length_a   1.000
_cell.length_b   1.000
_cell.length_c   1.000
_cell.angle_alpha   90.00
_cell.angle_beta   90.00
_cell.angle_gamma   90.00
#
_symmetry.space_group_name_H-M   'P 1'
#
loop_
_entity.id
_entity.type
_entity.pdbx_description
1 polymer ?
#
loop_
_entity_poly.entity_id
_entity_poly.type
_entity_poly.pdbx_seq_one_letter_code
_entity_poly.pdbx_strand_id
1 'polypeptide(L)'
;MKLDSRKEHLLDFIIRDYIETAQPVSSGRVASKKVLDSSPATLRNIMLELDEDGFLYQPHTSAGRAPTEKGYRYFIDNLITDENSSLAHSGSLALNPLYGGSDARARSGMRSSLREFSSVNLESAVCGFAHDLGMFASAMIEGKHGMRELAGFHDVLSGPEFREEGMLENFGRMVDDIDSVMSEYRNALIEEDDMYDVWIGRENIYPGARKGSALVARVNLPDKEELVFFAYGPTRMNYEKAIYRIKNLIEEI
;
A
#
# COMPACT_ATOMS: atom_id res chain seq x y z
N MET A 1 18.66 9.55 -1.79
CA MET A 1 19.07 10.24 -3.06
C MET A 1 17.84 10.96 -3.60
N LYS A 2 17.88 12.27 -3.77
CA LYS A 2 16.74 13.04 -4.29
C LYS A 2 16.82 13.05 -5.82
N LEU A 3 15.75 12.62 -6.48
CA LEU A 3 15.61 12.68 -7.93
C LEU A 3 15.37 14.13 -8.39
N ASP A 4 15.72 14.44 -9.63
CA ASP A 4 15.25 15.68 -10.24
C ASP A 4 13.74 15.60 -10.55
N SER A 5 13.08 16.76 -10.67
CA SER A 5 11.63 16.83 -10.84
C SER A 5 11.09 16.07 -12.06
N ARG A 6 11.88 15.93 -13.14
CA ARG A 6 11.45 15.18 -14.33
C ARG A 6 11.48 13.68 -14.10
N LYS A 7 12.56 13.19 -13.47
CA LYS A 7 12.72 11.78 -13.10
C LYS A 7 11.65 11.38 -12.08
N GLU A 8 11.40 12.23 -11.09
CA GLU A 8 10.39 12.01 -10.07
C GLU A 8 8.97 11.90 -10.67
N HIS A 9 8.58 12.85 -11.51
CA HIS A 9 7.29 12.86 -12.19
C HIS A 9 7.11 11.63 -13.10
N LEU A 10 8.17 11.22 -13.79
CA LEU A 10 8.13 10.04 -14.65
C LEU A 10 8.05 8.75 -13.83
N LEU A 11 8.80 8.65 -12.75
CA LEU A 11 8.76 7.50 -11.84
C LEU A 11 7.39 7.35 -11.19
N ASP A 12 6.81 8.45 -10.68
CA ASP A 12 5.46 8.49 -10.11
C ASP A 12 4.42 7.95 -11.11
N PHE A 13 4.43 8.46 -12.34
CA PHE A 13 3.53 7.98 -13.37
C PHE A 13 3.71 6.48 -13.68
N ILE A 14 4.96 6.02 -13.82
CA ILE A 14 5.24 4.62 -14.14
C ILE A 14 4.75 3.71 -13.03
N ILE A 15 4.93 4.09 -11.76
CA ILE A 15 4.48 3.30 -10.62
C ILE A 15 2.96 3.21 -10.60
N ARG A 16 2.25 4.33 -10.74
CA ARG A 16 0.77 4.35 -10.77
C ARG A 16 0.20 3.54 -11.92
N ASP A 17 0.75 3.71 -13.12
CA ASP A 17 0.32 2.98 -14.31
C ASP A 17 0.57 1.46 -14.16
N TYR A 18 1.69 1.09 -13.53
CA TYR A 18 2.00 -0.32 -13.27
C TYR A 18 1.11 -0.93 -12.18
N ILE A 19 0.80 -0.18 -11.12
CA ILE A 19 -0.17 -0.59 -10.09
C ILE A 19 -1.52 -0.91 -10.72
N GLU A 20 -2.00 -0.04 -11.62
CA GLU A 20 -3.30 -0.17 -12.27
C GLU A 20 -3.34 -1.33 -13.28
N THR A 21 -2.29 -1.50 -14.08
CA THR A 21 -2.33 -2.37 -15.26
C THR A 21 -1.58 -3.71 -15.10
N ALA A 22 -0.69 -3.80 -14.12
CA ALA A 22 0.28 -4.90 -13.98
C ALA A 22 1.13 -5.13 -15.25
N GLN A 23 1.28 -4.10 -16.11
CA GLN A 23 2.01 -4.20 -17.37
C GLN A 23 3.22 -3.25 -17.39
N PRO A 24 4.40 -3.70 -17.83
CA PRO A 24 5.57 -2.85 -17.96
C PRO A 24 5.29 -1.65 -18.86
N VAL A 25 5.65 -0.45 -18.40
CA VAL A 25 5.32 0.82 -19.05
C VAL A 25 6.35 1.18 -20.13
N SER A 26 5.89 1.41 -21.35
CA SER A 26 6.77 1.82 -22.46
C SER A 26 6.88 3.34 -22.59
N SER A 27 8.00 3.84 -23.15
CA SER A 27 8.16 5.28 -23.44
C SER A 27 7.09 5.83 -24.40
N GLY A 28 6.56 4.98 -25.29
CA GLY A 28 5.44 5.35 -26.15
C GLY A 28 4.15 5.57 -25.37
N ARG A 29 3.87 4.73 -24.37
CA ARG A 29 2.72 4.90 -23.47
C ARG A 29 2.82 6.17 -22.66
N VAL A 30 4.01 6.47 -22.09
CA VAL A 30 4.27 7.72 -21.37
C VAL A 30 4.03 8.94 -22.27
N ALA A 31 4.56 8.92 -23.49
CA ALA A 31 4.37 10.00 -24.46
C ALA A 31 2.91 10.21 -24.85
N SER A 32 2.15 9.11 -25.03
CA SER A 32 0.72 9.19 -25.37
C SER A 32 -0.13 9.83 -24.28
N LYS A 33 0.26 9.68 -23.03
CA LYS A 33 -0.39 10.27 -21.84
C LYS A 33 0.08 11.71 -21.57
N LYS A 34 1.05 12.23 -22.32
CA LYS A 34 1.61 13.60 -22.16
C LYS A 34 2.10 13.91 -20.75
N VAL A 35 2.68 12.92 -20.10
CA VAL A 35 3.19 13.02 -18.70
C VAL A 35 4.27 14.10 -18.59
N LEU A 36 5.14 14.16 -19.59
CA LEU A 36 6.17 15.19 -19.74
C LEU A 36 6.12 15.71 -21.19
N ASP A 37 6.36 17.00 -21.36
CA ASP A 37 6.51 17.61 -22.70
C ASP A 37 7.89 17.22 -23.28
N SER A 38 8.01 15.97 -23.70
CA SER A 38 9.26 15.37 -24.15
C SER A 38 9.01 14.31 -25.24
N SER A 39 10.01 14.16 -26.14
CA SER A 39 9.93 13.13 -27.18
C SER A 39 10.00 11.71 -26.58
N PRO A 40 9.45 10.68 -27.26
CA PRO A 40 9.59 9.30 -26.83
C PRO A 40 11.07 8.84 -26.65
N ALA A 41 11.98 9.42 -27.43
CA ALA A 41 13.40 9.15 -27.31
C ALA A 41 13.99 9.72 -26.01
N THR A 42 13.63 10.97 -25.67
CA THR A 42 14.01 11.61 -24.40
C THR A 42 13.45 10.83 -23.21
N LEU A 43 12.17 10.45 -23.26
CA LEU A 43 11.53 9.65 -22.22
C LEU A 43 12.24 8.30 -22.01
N ARG A 44 12.64 7.65 -23.12
CA ARG A 44 13.42 6.40 -23.04
C ARG A 44 14.76 6.58 -22.32
N ASN A 45 15.46 7.70 -22.57
CA ASN A 45 16.72 7.99 -21.90
C ASN A 45 16.50 8.21 -20.39
N ILE A 46 15.48 8.99 -20.00
CA ILE A 46 15.16 9.18 -18.57
C ILE A 46 14.79 7.84 -17.91
N MET A 47 14.03 6.99 -18.60
CA MET A 47 13.70 5.65 -18.09
C MET A 47 14.93 4.75 -17.96
N LEU A 48 15.93 4.91 -18.84
CA LEU A 48 17.20 4.19 -18.75
C LEU A 48 18.02 4.68 -17.53
N GLU A 49 18.10 5.98 -17.32
CA GLU A 49 18.75 6.53 -16.13
C GLU A 49 18.09 6.06 -14.83
N LEU A 50 16.75 5.99 -14.77
CA LEU A 50 16.02 5.46 -13.62
C LEU A 50 16.27 3.94 -13.42
N ASP A 51 16.51 3.20 -14.49
CA ASP A 51 16.90 1.78 -14.44
C ASP A 51 18.35 1.65 -13.90
N GLU A 52 19.30 2.45 -14.42
CA GLU A 52 20.68 2.50 -13.93
C GLU A 52 20.76 2.92 -12.46
N ASP A 53 19.90 3.86 -12.04
CA ASP A 53 19.76 4.31 -10.66
C ASP A 53 19.04 3.25 -9.77
N GLY A 54 18.50 2.17 -10.35
CA GLY A 54 17.88 1.04 -9.69
C GLY A 54 16.44 1.27 -9.23
N PHE A 55 15.74 2.29 -9.72
CA PHE A 55 14.32 2.55 -9.42
C PHE A 55 13.38 1.76 -10.33
N LEU A 56 13.83 1.45 -11.54
CA LEU A 56 13.11 0.68 -12.52
C LEU A 56 13.94 -0.55 -12.94
N TYR A 57 13.29 -1.51 -13.59
CA TYR A 57 13.96 -2.61 -14.27
C TYR A 57 13.22 -2.98 -15.54
N GLN A 58 13.89 -3.68 -16.45
CA GLN A 58 13.30 -4.19 -17.67
C GLN A 58 13.06 -5.70 -17.55
N PRO A 59 11.81 -6.18 -17.45
CA PRO A 59 11.54 -7.61 -17.31
C PRO A 59 12.04 -8.46 -18.48
N HIS A 60 11.94 -7.94 -19.72
CA HIS A 60 12.38 -8.60 -20.95
C HIS A 60 12.88 -7.55 -21.94
N THR A 61 13.78 -7.92 -22.85
CA THR A 61 14.45 -7.04 -23.81
C THR A 61 13.49 -6.17 -24.65
N SER A 62 12.28 -6.63 -24.93
CA SER A 62 11.23 -5.90 -25.65
C SER A 62 10.18 -5.27 -24.78
N ALA A 63 10.24 -5.47 -23.45
CA ALA A 63 9.27 -4.93 -22.51
C ALA A 63 9.55 -3.44 -22.22
N GLY A 64 8.53 -2.75 -21.65
CA GLY A 64 8.71 -1.47 -20.99
C GLY A 64 9.54 -1.60 -19.70
N ARG A 65 9.35 -0.67 -18.79
CA ARG A 65 9.96 -0.68 -17.46
C ARG A 65 8.92 -0.98 -16.40
N ALA A 66 9.33 -1.68 -15.35
CA ALA A 66 8.55 -1.95 -14.16
C ALA A 66 9.29 -1.41 -12.92
N PRO A 67 8.57 -0.99 -11.86
CA PRO A 67 9.19 -0.52 -10.63
C PRO A 67 9.92 -1.62 -9.88
N THR A 68 11.06 -1.27 -9.25
CA THR A 68 11.74 -2.10 -8.26
C THR A 68 11.18 -1.83 -6.85
N GLU A 69 11.59 -2.63 -5.85
CA GLU A 69 11.31 -2.35 -4.44
C GLU A 69 11.80 -0.95 -4.03
N LYS A 70 12.99 -0.55 -4.51
CA LYS A 70 13.53 0.81 -4.29
C LYS A 70 12.67 1.90 -4.94
N GLY A 71 12.11 1.63 -6.12
CA GLY A 71 11.18 2.55 -6.78
C GLY A 71 9.91 2.75 -5.96
N TYR A 72 9.31 1.66 -5.48
CA TYR A 72 8.15 1.74 -4.60
C TYR A 72 8.45 2.43 -3.27
N ARG A 73 9.59 2.16 -2.62
CA ARG A 73 9.99 2.83 -1.38
C ARG A 73 10.08 4.35 -1.59
N TYR A 74 10.77 4.78 -2.65
CA TYR A 74 10.86 6.21 -2.97
C TYR A 74 9.47 6.87 -3.16
N PHE A 75 8.58 6.17 -3.84
CA PHE A 75 7.20 6.63 -4.07
C PHE A 75 6.43 6.77 -2.75
N ILE A 76 6.50 5.78 -1.87
CA ILE A 76 5.81 5.78 -0.58
C ILE A 76 6.37 6.85 0.36
N ASP A 77 7.69 7.00 0.43
CA ASP A 77 8.33 8.03 1.25
C ASP A 77 7.88 9.43 0.84
N ASN A 78 7.73 9.68 -0.47
CA ASN A 78 7.17 10.93 -0.97
C ASN A 78 5.69 11.09 -0.60
N LEU A 79 4.86 10.04 -0.70
CA LEU A 79 3.45 10.09 -0.28
C LEU A 79 3.32 10.47 1.19
N ILE A 80 4.09 9.84 2.07
CA ILE A 80 4.07 10.09 3.51
C ILE A 80 4.54 11.52 3.81
N THR A 81 5.61 11.99 3.12
CA THR A 81 6.20 13.32 3.35
C THR A 81 5.31 14.45 2.83
N ASP A 82 4.76 14.32 1.62
CA ASP A 82 3.88 15.33 1.01
C ASP A 82 2.57 15.51 1.78
N GLU A 83 2.01 14.42 2.29
CA GLU A 83 0.82 14.48 3.13
C GLU A 83 1.08 15.15 4.47
N ASN A 84 2.22 14.92 5.11
CA ASN A 84 2.62 15.61 6.34
C ASN A 84 2.78 17.13 6.12
N SER A 85 3.16 17.56 4.92
CA SER A 85 3.23 18.98 4.54
C SER A 85 1.87 19.58 4.23
N SER A 86 0.90 18.80 3.73
CA SER A 86 -0.46 19.26 3.41
C SER A 86 -1.42 19.27 4.60
N LEU A 87 -1.16 18.51 5.65
CA LEU A 87 -1.89 18.61 6.93
C LEU A 87 -1.66 19.97 7.64
N ALA A 88 -0.58 20.71 7.29
CA ALA A 88 -0.35 22.07 7.76
C ALA A 88 -1.17 23.14 7.00
N HIS A 89 -1.76 22.83 5.85
CA HIS A 89 -2.52 23.76 5.02
C HIS A 89 -3.77 23.09 4.41
N SER A 90 -4.91 23.25 5.08
CA SER A 90 -6.27 23.03 4.57
C SER A 90 -6.78 21.59 4.43
N GLY A 91 -7.82 21.28 5.19
CA GLY A 91 -8.70 20.13 5.07
C GLY A 91 -9.41 19.98 3.71
N SER A 92 -8.67 19.72 2.64
CA SER A 92 -9.23 19.32 1.35
C SER A 92 -8.16 18.60 0.55
N LEU A 93 -8.10 17.28 0.66
CA LEU A 93 -7.47 16.44 -0.35
C LEU A 93 -8.29 16.56 -1.64
N ALA A 94 -7.83 17.43 -2.54
CA ALA A 94 -8.25 17.40 -3.93
C ALA A 94 -7.64 16.14 -4.56
N LEU A 95 -8.36 15.02 -4.48
CA LEU A 95 -8.12 13.86 -5.33
C LEU A 95 -7.98 14.34 -6.77
N ASN A 96 -6.85 14.04 -7.39
CA ASN A 96 -6.58 14.38 -8.77
C ASN A 96 -7.80 14.00 -9.65
N PRO A 97 -8.43 14.94 -10.40
CA PRO A 97 -9.70 14.69 -11.10
C PRO A 97 -9.65 13.62 -12.18
N LEU A 98 -8.46 13.06 -12.45
CA LEU A 98 -8.27 12.01 -13.45
C LEU A 98 -8.71 10.61 -12.98
N TYR A 99 -9.00 10.42 -11.69
CA TYR A 99 -9.44 9.14 -11.12
C TYR A 99 -10.71 9.29 -10.28
N GLY A 100 -11.73 9.94 -10.83
CA GLY A 100 -13.04 10.11 -10.21
C GLY A 100 -13.84 8.80 -10.19
N GLY A 101 -13.62 7.97 -9.20
CA GLY A 101 -14.56 6.94 -8.76
C GLY A 101 -15.54 7.54 -7.76
N SER A 102 -16.83 7.46 -8.05
CA SER A 102 -17.95 8.07 -7.31
C SER A 102 -18.24 7.35 -5.99
N ASP A 103 -17.50 7.62 -4.93
CA ASP A 103 -17.73 7.04 -3.60
C ASP A 103 -18.23 8.04 -2.55
N ALA A 104 -19.13 8.96 -2.97
CA ALA A 104 -19.82 9.85 -2.02
C ALA A 104 -20.79 9.10 -1.06
N ARG A 105 -21.13 7.84 -1.33
CA ARG A 105 -22.02 7.03 -0.48
C ARG A 105 -21.31 6.32 0.68
N ALA A 106 -20.00 6.06 0.57
CA ALA A 106 -19.22 5.44 1.66
C ALA A 106 -18.98 6.41 2.84
N ARG A 107 -19.00 7.71 2.59
CA ARG A 107 -18.74 8.76 3.62
C ARG A 107 -19.86 8.93 4.64
N SER A 108 -21.08 8.51 4.37
CA SER A 108 -22.24 8.75 5.25
C SER A 108 -22.50 7.64 6.28
N GLY A 109 -22.05 6.41 6.02
CA GLY A 109 -22.33 5.26 6.90
C GLY A 109 -21.29 5.02 8.00
N MET A 110 -20.07 5.56 7.85
CA MET A 110 -18.95 5.22 8.73
C MET A 110 -18.81 6.15 9.95
N ARG A 111 -19.38 7.36 9.90
CA ARG A 111 -19.24 8.37 10.96
C ARG A 111 -20.00 8.11 12.25
N SER A 112 -20.91 7.14 12.31
CA SER A 112 -21.77 6.94 13.50
C SER A 112 -21.44 5.71 14.34
N SER A 113 -20.49 4.86 13.96
CA SER A 113 -20.36 3.51 14.50
C SER A 113 -19.10 3.22 15.32
N LEU A 114 -18.10 4.09 15.32
CA LEU A 114 -16.80 3.77 15.94
C LEU A 114 -16.67 4.12 17.43
N ARG A 115 -17.73 4.65 18.05
CA ARG A 115 -17.72 4.94 19.49
C ARG A 115 -17.90 3.72 20.40
N GLU A 116 -18.30 2.59 19.84
CA GLU A 116 -18.31 1.29 20.53
C GLU A 116 -17.65 0.27 19.59
N PHE A 117 -16.37 -0.05 19.81
CA PHE A 117 -15.71 -1.17 19.13
C PHE A 117 -16.39 -2.47 19.54
N SER A 118 -17.36 -2.90 18.74
CA SER A 118 -17.95 -4.23 18.81
C SER A 118 -17.31 -5.12 17.74
N SER A 119 -17.34 -6.42 17.93
CA SER A 119 -16.88 -7.41 16.94
C SER A 119 -17.47 -7.16 15.54
N VAL A 120 -18.72 -6.72 15.46
CA VAL A 120 -19.41 -6.40 14.19
C VAL A 120 -18.75 -5.23 13.45
N ASN A 121 -18.26 -4.22 14.19
CA ASN A 121 -17.60 -3.06 13.58
C ASN A 121 -16.20 -3.42 13.09
N LEU A 122 -15.46 -4.24 13.83
CA LEU A 122 -14.13 -4.71 13.45
C LEU A 122 -14.19 -5.56 12.17
N GLU A 123 -15.10 -6.56 12.13
CA GLU A 123 -15.33 -7.39 10.95
C GLU A 123 -15.65 -6.53 9.71
N SER A 124 -16.59 -5.58 9.83
CA SER A 124 -16.96 -4.69 8.73
C SER A 124 -15.80 -3.85 8.23
N ALA A 125 -14.96 -3.32 9.14
CA ALA A 125 -13.80 -2.52 8.80
C ALA A 125 -12.74 -3.36 8.05
N VAL A 126 -12.42 -4.56 8.56
CA VAL A 126 -11.44 -5.47 7.96
C VAL A 126 -11.92 -5.96 6.59
N CYS A 127 -13.19 -6.41 6.48
CA CYS A 127 -13.77 -6.83 5.21
C CYS A 127 -13.80 -5.70 4.18
N GLY A 128 -14.21 -4.49 4.58
CA GLY A 128 -14.25 -3.33 3.71
C GLY A 128 -12.86 -2.94 3.21
N PHE A 129 -11.85 -2.96 4.09
CA PHE A 129 -10.47 -2.68 3.72
C PHE A 129 -9.94 -3.72 2.72
N ALA A 130 -10.09 -4.99 3.03
CA ALA A 130 -9.63 -6.10 2.22
C ALA A 130 -10.24 -6.06 0.80
N HIS A 131 -11.56 -5.93 0.72
CA HIS A 131 -12.28 -5.92 -0.56
C HIS A 131 -11.92 -4.70 -1.41
N ASP A 132 -11.90 -3.51 -0.83
CA ASP A 132 -11.61 -2.25 -1.54
C ASP A 132 -10.21 -2.20 -2.15
N LEU A 133 -9.26 -2.92 -1.56
CA LEU A 133 -7.86 -2.91 -1.96
C LEU A 133 -7.42 -4.20 -2.66
N GLY A 134 -8.26 -5.24 -2.65
CA GLY A 134 -7.89 -6.55 -3.19
C GLY A 134 -6.75 -7.20 -2.41
N MET A 135 -6.74 -7.07 -1.08
CA MET A 135 -5.68 -7.51 -0.19
C MET A 135 -6.22 -8.47 0.88
N PHE A 136 -5.32 -9.25 1.46
CA PHE A 136 -5.58 -9.89 2.75
C PHE A 136 -5.49 -8.84 3.85
N ALA A 137 -6.41 -8.86 4.79
CA ALA A 137 -6.40 -7.99 5.95
C ALA A 137 -6.71 -8.78 7.22
N SER A 138 -6.06 -8.41 8.31
CA SER A 138 -6.31 -8.90 9.66
C SER A 138 -6.29 -7.73 10.64
N ALA A 139 -7.15 -7.80 11.64
CA ALA A 139 -7.09 -6.89 12.77
C ALA A 139 -7.22 -7.66 14.08
N MET A 140 -6.43 -7.24 15.07
CA MET A 140 -6.42 -7.85 16.40
C MET A 140 -6.52 -6.74 17.45
N ILE A 141 -7.37 -6.95 18.45
CA ILE A 141 -7.43 -6.10 19.65
C ILE A 141 -6.73 -6.84 20.77
N GLU A 142 -5.58 -6.29 21.19
CA GLU A 142 -4.86 -6.78 22.37
C GLU A 142 -5.49 -6.21 23.65
N GLY A 143 -5.85 -7.10 24.59
CA GLY A 143 -6.47 -6.70 25.85
C GLY A 143 -7.39 -7.78 26.43
N LYS A 144 -8.39 -7.35 27.21
CA LYS A 144 -9.28 -8.25 27.96
C LYS A 144 -10.17 -9.15 27.09
N HIS A 145 -10.39 -8.79 25.83
CA HIS A 145 -11.37 -9.46 24.97
C HIS A 145 -10.75 -10.23 23.80
N GLY A 146 -9.48 -10.03 23.47
CA GLY A 146 -8.72 -10.82 22.49
C GLY A 146 -9.46 -11.06 21.16
N MET A 147 -10.05 -10.00 20.58
CA MET A 147 -10.79 -10.13 19.31
C MET A 147 -9.83 -10.13 18.13
N ARG A 148 -10.11 -10.97 17.12
CA ARG A 148 -9.39 -11.04 15.87
C ARG A 148 -10.33 -11.29 14.71
N GLU A 149 -10.11 -10.54 13.62
CA GLU A 149 -10.84 -10.68 12.36
C GLU A 149 -9.86 -10.82 11.19
N LEU A 150 -10.26 -11.60 10.19
CA LEU A 150 -9.49 -11.83 8.97
C LEU A 150 -10.41 -11.79 7.76
N ALA A 151 -9.95 -11.15 6.68
CA ALA A 151 -10.69 -11.08 5.42
C ALA A 151 -9.76 -10.99 4.20
N GLY A 152 -10.31 -11.07 2.99
CA GLY A 152 -9.61 -10.83 1.74
C GLY A 152 -8.82 -12.01 1.19
N PHE A 153 -9.03 -13.22 1.67
CA PHE A 153 -8.36 -14.41 1.11
C PHE A 153 -8.63 -14.57 -0.38
N HIS A 154 -9.90 -14.48 -0.76
CA HIS A 154 -10.29 -14.61 -2.17
C HIS A 154 -9.65 -13.52 -3.02
N ASP A 155 -9.69 -12.29 -2.54
CA ASP A 155 -9.21 -11.13 -3.29
C ASP A 155 -7.70 -11.21 -3.55
N VAL A 156 -6.91 -11.48 -2.50
CA VAL A 156 -5.45 -11.60 -2.63
C VAL A 156 -5.03 -12.80 -3.47
N LEU A 157 -5.66 -13.97 -3.26
CA LEU A 157 -5.32 -15.20 -3.97
C LEU A 157 -5.73 -15.18 -5.45
N SER A 158 -6.66 -14.30 -5.83
CA SER A 158 -7.04 -14.10 -7.23
C SER A 158 -6.00 -13.34 -8.04
N GLY A 159 -5.05 -12.68 -7.38
CA GLY A 159 -3.95 -11.95 -8.02
C GLY A 159 -3.01 -12.85 -8.84
N PRO A 160 -2.47 -12.35 -9.97
CA PRO A 160 -1.56 -13.11 -10.81
C PRO A 160 -0.28 -13.50 -10.08
N GLU A 161 0.16 -12.77 -9.08
CA GLU A 161 1.35 -12.99 -8.28
C GLU A 161 1.27 -14.29 -7.49
N PHE A 162 0.08 -14.69 -7.07
CA PHE A 162 -0.14 -15.94 -6.33
C PHE A 162 0.00 -17.21 -7.19
N ARG A 163 0.20 -17.05 -8.50
CA ARG A 163 0.58 -18.15 -9.41
C ARG A 163 2.09 -18.40 -9.43
N GLU A 164 2.88 -17.52 -8.84
CA GLU A 164 4.33 -17.71 -8.72
C GLU A 164 4.65 -18.83 -7.73
N GLU A 165 5.72 -19.56 -8.03
CA GLU A 165 6.17 -20.69 -7.19
C GLU A 165 6.46 -20.24 -5.75
N GLY A 166 5.90 -20.97 -4.79
CA GLY A 166 6.09 -20.74 -3.35
C GLY A 166 5.31 -19.54 -2.77
N MET A 167 4.59 -18.75 -3.59
CA MET A 167 3.82 -17.61 -3.08
C MET A 167 2.67 -18.07 -2.18
N LEU A 168 1.89 -19.04 -2.66
CA LEU A 168 0.77 -19.60 -1.90
C LEU A 168 1.22 -20.29 -0.61
N GLU A 169 2.34 -21.04 -0.67
CA GLU A 169 2.90 -21.71 0.52
C GLU A 169 3.36 -20.71 1.57
N ASN A 170 4.09 -19.66 1.15
CA ASN A 170 4.55 -18.61 2.05
C ASN A 170 3.39 -17.83 2.68
N PHE A 171 2.35 -17.54 1.90
CA PHE A 171 1.13 -16.90 2.38
C PHE A 171 0.39 -17.79 3.39
N GLY A 172 0.24 -19.09 3.10
CA GLY A 172 -0.38 -20.03 4.02
C GLY A 172 0.34 -20.08 5.38
N ARG A 173 1.67 -20.20 5.37
CA ARG A 173 2.47 -20.16 6.61
C ARG A 173 2.33 -18.82 7.36
N MET A 174 2.32 -17.70 6.63
CA MET A 174 2.12 -16.39 7.24
C MET A 174 0.76 -16.29 7.95
N VAL A 175 -0.28 -16.85 7.35
CA VAL A 175 -1.63 -16.86 7.94
C VAL A 175 -1.70 -17.81 9.15
N ASP A 176 -1.06 -18.98 9.09
CA ASP A 176 -0.98 -19.91 10.22
C ASP A 176 -0.27 -19.26 11.43
N ASP A 177 0.73 -18.43 11.19
CA ASP A 177 1.53 -17.73 12.20
C ASP A 177 1.04 -16.29 12.46
N ILE A 178 -0.16 -15.89 12.02
CA ILE A 178 -0.58 -14.48 11.90
C ILE A 178 -0.45 -13.69 13.21
N ASP A 179 -0.73 -14.30 14.36
CA ASP A 179 -0.63 -13.64 15.66
C ASP A 179 0.84 -13.24 15.97
N SER A 180 1.77 -14.14 15.69
CA SER A 180 3.21 -13.88 15.85
C SER A 180 3.68 -12.83 14.86
N VAL A 181 3.24 -12.94 13.59
CA VAL A 181 3.55 -11.98 12.53
C VAL A 181 3.08 -10.58 12.92
N MET A 182 1.84 -10.42 13.31
CA MET A 182 1.29 -9.12 13.71
C MET A 182 2.03 -8.53 14.91
N SER A 183 2.39 -9.37 15.89
CA SER A 183 3.15 -8.93 17.07
C SER A 183 4.58 -8.47 16.73
N GLU A 184 5.26 -9.12 15.79
CA GLU A 184 6.57 -8.71 15.31
C GLU A 184 6.55 -7.33 14.65
N TYR A 185 5.61 -7.08 13.73
CA TYR A 185 5.46 -5.79 13.06
C TYR A 185 5.01 -4.69 14.02
N ARG A 186 4.10 -5.00 14.94
CA ARG A 186 3.69 -4.07 16.00
C ARG A 186 4.89 -3.61 16.85
N ASN A 187 5.75 -4.54 17.24
CA ASN A 187 6.93 -4.22 18.04
C ASN A 187 7.89 -3.30 17.25
N ALA A 188 8.07 -3.53 15.94
CA ALA A 188 8.86 -2.64 15.10
C ALA A 188 8.29 -1.22 15.07
N LEU A 189 6.96 -1.06 14.92
CA LEU A 189 6.32 0.26 15.00
C LEU A 189 6.52 0.95 16.35
N ILE A 190 6.53 0.18 17.46
CA ILE A 190 6.77 0.73 18.79
C ILE A 190 8.21 1.22 18.93
N GLU A 191 9.19 0.46 18.42
CA GLU A 191 10.61 0.82 18.48
C GLU A 191 10.92 2.10 17.68
N GLU A 192 10.20 2.33 16.58
CA GLU A 192 10.34 3.50 15.72
C GLU A 192 9.43 4.68 16.12
N ASP A 193 8.58 4.48 17.15
CA ASP A 193 7.54 5.43 17.62
C ASP A 193 6.53 5.82 16.52
N ASP A 194 6.25 4.90 15.60
CA ASP A 194 5.33 5.10 14.49
C ASP A 194 3.96 4.48 14.77
N MET A 195 2.90 5.09 14.18
CA MET A 195 1.54 4.57 14.23
C MET A 195 1.24 3.61 13.10
N TYR A 196 1.92 3.72 11.98
CA TYR A 196 1.82 2.82 10.84
C TYR A 196 3.07 2.89 9.97
N ASP A 197 3.38 1.81 9.26
CA ASP A 197 4.39 1.77 8.20
C ASP A 197 4.04 0.72 7.13
N VAL A 198 4.81 0.76 6.04
CA VAL A 198 4.70 -0.13 4.88
C VAL A 198 6.04 -0.82 4.66
N TRP A 199 6.05 -2.14 4.67
CA TRP A 199 7.22 -2.97 4.34
C TRP A 199 7.08 -3.58 2.95
N ILE A 200 8.07 -3.37 2.07
CA ILE A 200 8.04 -3.76 0.66
C ILE A 200 9.05 -4.87 0.40
N GLY A 201 8.60 -5.98 -0.16
CA GLY A 201 9.50 -7.03 -0.59
C GLY A 201 10.44 -7.48 0.53
N ARG A 202 11.75 -7.32 0.34
CA ARG A 202 12.79 -7.74 1.29
C ARG A 202 12.82 -6.98 2.60
N GLU A 203 12.16 -5.83 2.69
CA GLU A 203 12.03 -5.06 3.94
C GLU A 203 11.14 -5.80 4.96
N ASN A 204 10.24 -6.67 4.49
CA ASN A 204 9.36 -7.41 5.37
C ASN A 204 10.12 -8.19 6.45
N ILE A 205 9.70 -7.99 7.69
CA ILE A 205 10.25 -8.62 8.89
C ILE A 205 10.05 -10.13 8.78
N TYR A 206 8.81 -10.57 8.53
CA TYR A 206 8.48 -11.98 8.35
C TYR A 206 8.98 -12.48 6.98
N PRO A 207 9.84 -13.51 6.94
CA PRO A 207 10.43 -13.98 5.68
C PRO A 207 9.40 -14.43 4.64
N GLY A 208 8.27 -15.00 5.07
CA GLY A 208 7.19 -15.44 4.18
C GLY A 208 6.46 -14.28 3.49
N ALA A 209 6.56 -13.05 4.00
CA ALA A 209 5.96 -11.86 3.39
C ALA A 209 6.86 -11.18 2.33
N ARG A 210 8.11 -11.60 2.16
CA ARG A 210 9.11 -10.92 1.31
C ARG A 210 8.84 -10.93 -0.19
N LYS A 211 7.81 -11.61 -0.64
CA LYS A 211 7.34 -11.56 -2.05
C LYS A 211 6.19 -10.58 -2.27
N GLY A 212 5.74 -9.91 -1.24
CA GLY A 212 4.67 -8.92 -1.29
C GLY A 212 4.99 -7.69 -0.47
N SER A 213 3.96 -6.95 -0.10
CA SER A 213 4.06 -5.80 0.79
C SER A 213 3.09 -5.94 1.95
N ALA A 214 3.55 -5.56 3.14
CA ALA A 214 2.74 -5.47 4.34
C ALA A 214 2.52 -3.99 4.70
N LEU A 215 1.29 -3.64 5.07
CA LEU A 215 0.93 -2.38 5.69
C LEU A 215 0.43 -2.71 7.09
N VAL A 216 1.03 -2.12 8.11
CA VAL A 216 0.66 -2.37 9.49
C VAL A 216 0.39 -1.05 10.20
N ALA A 217 -0.61 -1.05 11.06
CA ALA A 217 -0.92 0.08 11.90
C ALA A 217 -1.25 -0.37 13.32
N ARG A 218 -0.95 0.50 14.28
CA ARG A 218 -1.36 0.35 15.67
C ARG A 218 -2.15 1.57 16.14
N VAL A 219 -3.21 1.34 16.89
CA VAL A 219 -4.06 2.40 17.40
C VAL A 219 -4.40 2.14 18.86
N ASN A 220 -4.11 3.09 19.71
CA ASN A 220 -4.48 3.01 21.11
C ASN A 220 -5.99 3.23 21.27
N LEU A 221 -6.66 2.23 21.82
CA LEU A 221 -8.08 2.27 22.12
C LEU A 221 -8.35 2.77 23.55
N PRO A 222 -9.60 3.16 23.86
CA PRO A 222 -10.01 3.35 25.25
C PRO A 222 -9.73 2.09 26.09
N ASP A 223 -9.66 2.26 27.43
CA ASP A 223 -9.43 1.15 28.38
C ASP A 223 -8.04 0.47 28.30
N LYS A 224 -7.07 1.13 27.67
CA LYS A 224 -5.69 0.62 27.48
C LYS A 224 -5.61 -0.62 26.59
N GLU A 225 -6.56 -0.82 25.75
CA GLU A 225 -6.50 -1.78 24.66
C GLU A 225 -5.76 -1.18 23.46
N GLU A 226 -5.23 -2.02 22.59
CA GLU A 226 -4.56 -1.61 21.36
C GLU A 226 -5.12 -2.41 20.19
N LEU A 227 -5.50 -1.71 19.13
CA LEU A 227 -5.83 -2.30 17.84
C LEU A 227 -4.56 -2.40 17.01
N VAL A 228 -4.23 -3.60 16.58
CA VAL A 228 -3.21 -3.86 15.56
C VAL A 228 -3.91 -4.24 14.27
N PHE A 229 -3.64 -3.52 13.20
CA PHE A 229 -4.15 -3.78 11.87
C PHE A 229 -3.00 -4.21 10.97
N PHE A 230 -3.18 -5.29 10.23
CA PHE A 230 -2.21 -5.85 9.29
C PHE A 230 -2.89 -6.08 7.96
N ALA A 231 -2.29 -5.61 6.87
CA ALA A 231 -2.73 -5.93 5.52
C ALA A 231 -1.55 -6.41 4.68
N TYR A 232 -1.79 -7.39 3.83
CA TYR A 232 -0.79 -7.99 2.97
C TYR A 232 -1.33 -8.15 1.54
N GLY A 233 -0.50 -7.78 0.57
CA GLY A 233 -0.82 -7.88 -0.84
C GLY A 233 0.42 -7.92 -1.74
N PRO A 234 0.23 -7.89 -3.06
CA PRO A 234 1.35 -7.84 -3.99
C PRO A 234 2.13 -6.54 -3.86
N THR A 235 3.44 -6.55 -4.24
CA THR A 235 4.27 -5.33 -4.22
C THR A 235 3.71 -4.18 -5.06
N ARG A 236 2.81 -4.45 -6.01
CA ARG A 236 2.10 -3.44 -6.80
C ARG A 236 0.76 -3.01 -6.20
N MET A 237 0.55 -3.14 -4.90
CA MET A 237 -0.71 -2.70 -4.29
C MET A 237 -0.92 -1.19 -4.42
N ASN A 238 -2.17 -0.74 -4.30
CA ASN A 238 -2.48 0.69 -4.31
C ASN A 238 -2.13 1.34 -2.96
N TYR A 239 -0.87 1.74 -2.82
CA TYR A 239 -0.32 2.32 -1.59
C TYR A 239 -1.04 3.60 -1.16
N GLU A 240 -1.41 4.49 -2.10
CA GLU A 240 -2.12 5.73 -1.77
C GLU A 240 -3.46 5.44 -1.10
N LYS A 241 -4.25 4.55 -1.73
CA LYS A 241 -5.55 4.17 -1.18
C LYS A 241 -5.40 3.43 0.15
N ALA A 242 -4.38 2.58 0.29
CA ALA A 242 -4.10 1.83 1.50
C ALA A 242 -3.71 2.75 2.67
N ILE A 243 -2.75 3.65 2.46
CA ILE A 243 -2.30 4.64 3.45
C ILE A 243 -3.45 5.57 3.83
N TYR A 244 -4.20 6.09 2.86
CA TYR A 244 -5.37 6.93 3.13
C TYR A 244 -6.41 6.23 4.03
N ARG A 245 -6.69 4.95 3.76
CA ARG A 245 -7.63 4.16 4.57
C ARG A 245 -7.15 3.93 5.99
N ILE A 246 -5.85 3.66 6.17
CA ILE A 246 -5.26 3.48 7.51
C ILE A 246 -5.28 4.79 8.30
N LYS A 247 -4.93 5.91 7.68
CA LYS A 247 -5.00 7.23 8.33
C LYS A 247 -6.40 7.55 8.81
N ASN A 248 -7.41 7.33 7.95
CA ASN A 248 -8.79 7.51 8.36
C ASN A 248 -9.17 6.60 9.53
N LEU A 249 -8.72 5.35 9.54
CA LEU A 249 -8.95 4.44 10.66
C LEU A 249 -8.33 4.97 11.96
N ILE A 250 -7.11 5.50 11.90
CA ILE A 250 -6.41 6.09 13.06
C ILE A 250 -7.12 7.36 13.56
N GLU A 251 -7.60 8.22 12.65
CA GLU A 251 -8.26 9.48 12.99
C GLU A 251 -9.70 9.32 13.53
N GLU A 252 -10.36 8.23 13.17
CA GLU A 252 -11.77 7.96 13.56
C GLU A 252 -11.88 7.31 14.94
N ILE A 253 -10.80 6.81 15.50
CA ILE A 253 -10.70 6.17 16.81
C ILE A 253 -10.26 7.15 17.88
#